data_d583b086f7268311ee4ddbfb4ce74a77
#
_entry.id   d583b086f7268311ee4ddbfb4ce74a77
#
_cell.length_a   1.000
_cell.length_b   1.000
_cell.length_c   1.000
_cell.angle_alpha   90.00
_cell.angle_beta   90.00
_cell.angle_gamma   90.00
#
_symmetry.space_group_name_H-M   'P 1'
#
loop_
_entity.id
_entity.type
_entity.pdbx_description
1 polymer ?
#
loop_
_entity_poly.entity_id
_entity_poly.type
_entity_poly.pdbx_seq_one_letter_code
_entity_poly.pdbx_strand_id
1 'polypeptide(L)'
;CFAVLLLEVQGQGMSAKVVALLGILVAMNAVLRFVESAVPGPGGFSPIFLLIVLGGYVYGARFGFLLGALTIFVSSILTGGMGPWLPYQMFTAGWTGMAAPLCRPLVRALRAEGKAGEAAVLALYGGLWGFLFGAVMNIWFWPFVSGPAGQYWEPGVAFFEGLRRYAVFYVVTSLAWDAMRMAGNVVFILAMGVPALRILRR
;
A
#
# COMPACT_ATOMS: atom_id res chain seq x y z
N CYS A 1 -4.29 -2.74 -16.52
CA CYS A 1 -3.21 -2.18 -15.68
C CYS A 1 -2.14 -1.48 -16.49
N PHE A 2 -1.44 -2.17 -17.40
CA PHE A 2 -0.35 -1.58 -18.17
C PHE A 2 -0.78 -0.37 -19.01
N ALA A 3 -1.95 -0.43 -19.67
CA ALA A 3 -2.47 0.69 -20.44
C ALA A 3 -2.70 1.93 -19.55
N VAL A 4 -3.23 1.76 -18.34
CA VAL A 4 -3.42 2.87 -17.39
C VAL A 4 -2.08 3.45 -16.95
N LEU A 5 -1.09 2.60 -16.64
CA LEU A 5 0.25 3.05 -16.28
C LEU A 5 0.93 3.79 -17.44
N LEU A 6 0.79 3.29 -18.67
CA LEU A 6 1.34 3.96 -19.86
C LEU A 6 0.66 5.30 -20.12
N LEU A 7 -0.65 5.38 -20.01
CA LEU A 7 -1.40 6.64 -20.16
C LEU A 7 -1.01 7.64 -19.06
N GLU A 8 -0.81 7.18 -17.82
CA GLU A 8 -0.34 8.02 -16.73
C GLU A 8 1.11 8.52 -16.94
N VAL A 9 1.98 7.70 -17.48
CA VAL A 9 3.35 8.13 -17.79
C VAL A 9 3.38 9.09 -18.96
N GLN A 10 2.54 8.90 -19.99
CA GLN A 10 2.47 9.75 -21.19
C GLN A 10 1.69 11.05 -20.97
N GLY A 11 0.71 11.06 -20.05
CA GLY A 11 -0.12 12.25 -19.77
C GLY A 11 0.66 13.31 -18.99
N GLN A 12 0.88 14.48 -19.59
CA GLN A 12 1.61 15.65 -19.06
C GLN A 12 2.99 15.32 -18.49
N GLY A 13 4.04 15.68 -19.21
CA GLY A 13 5.41 15.30 -18.98
C GLY A 13 5.90 15.49 -17.54
N MET A 14 6.09 14.38 -16.83
CA MET A 14 6.90 14.41 -15.62
C MET A 14 8.30 14.85 -15.98
N SER A 15 8.89 15.77 -15.22
CA SER A 15 10.28 16.17 -15.49
C SER A 15 11.21 14.96 -15.33
N ALA A 16 12.32 14.96 -16.08
CA ALA A 16 13.32 13.88 -16.00
C ALA A 16 13.79 13.63 -14.56
N LYS A 17 13.86 14.66 -13.73
CA LYS A 17 14.21 14.55 -12.31
C LYS A 17 13.18 13.72 -11.52
N VAL A 18 11.88 13.95 -11.75
CA VAL A 18 10.80 13.23 -11.07
C VAL A 18 10.75 11.78 -11.51
N VAL A 19 11.01 11.50 -12.81
CA VAL A 19 11.11 10.12 -13.33
C VAL A 19 12.31 9.39 -12.73
N ALA A 20 13.47 10.05 -12.66
CA ALA A 20 14.67 9.47 -12.04
C ALA A 20 14.43 9.16 -10.55
N LEU A 21 13.82 10.07 -9.81
CA LEU A 21 13.47 9.87 -8.41
C LEU A 21 12.49 8.70 -8.22
N LEU A 22 11.45 8.62 -9.08
CA LEU A 22 10.51 7.52 -9.08
C LEU A 22 11.23 6.18 -9.27
N GLY A 23 12.13 6.11 -10.25
CA GLY A 23 12.94 4.92 -10.53
C GLY A 23 13.80 4.50 -9.33
N ILE A 24 14.47 5.45 -8.67
CA ILE A 24 15.28 5.20 -7.47
C ILE A 24 14.42 4.66 -6.33
N LEU A 25 13.28 5.28 -6.03
CA LEU A 25 12.41 4.85 -4.95
C LEU A 25 11.76 3.49 -5.24
N VAL A 26 11.40 3.20 -6.49
CA VAL A 26 10.91 1.88 -6.92
C VAL A 26 12.00 0.82 -6.73
N ALA A 27 13.24 1.11 -7.14
CA ALA A 27 14.36 0.19 -6.96
C ALA A 27 14.65 -0.09 -5.48
N MET A 28 14.65 0.95 -4.64
CA MET A 28 14.82 0.79 -3.18
C MET A 28 13.72 -0.10 -2.59
N ASN A 29 12.46 0.14 -2.94
CA ASN A 29 11.35 -0.67 -2.49
C ASN A 29 11.41 -2.11 -3.01
N ALA A 30 11.86 -2.32 -4.23
CA ALA A 30 12.03 -3.66 -4.79
C ALA A 30 13.09 -4.47 -4.03
N VAL A 31 14.21 -3.82 -3.65
CA VAL A 31 15.23 -4.42 -2.79
C VAL A 31 14.68 -4.71 -1.40
N LEU A 32 13.95 -3.76 -0.77
CA LEU A 32 13.33 -3.97 0.54
C LEU A 32 12.39 -5.17 0.53
N ARG A 33 11.57 -5.31 -0.51
CA ARG A 33 10.66 -6.45 -0.65
C ARG A 33 11.38 -7.76 -0.93
N PHE A 34 12.48 -7.73 -1.68
CA PHE A 34 13.32 -8.90 -1.86
C PHE A 34 13.92 -9.38 -0.54
N VAL A 35 14.46 -8.45 0.27
CA VAL A 35 14.98 -8.76 1.61
C VAL A 35 13.88 -9.31 2.52
N GLU A 36 12.68 -8.70 2.50
CA GLU A 36 11.50 -9.19 3.22
C GLU A 36 11.16 -10.64 2.85
N SER A 37 11.26 -11.01 1.57
CA SER A 37 10.98 -12.38 1.10
C SER A 37 12.08 -13.37 1.46
N ALA A 38 13.33 -12.91 1.57
CA ALA A 38 14.49 -13.74 1.90
C ALA A 38 14.65 -13.93 3.41
N VAL A 39 14.25 -12.95 4.22
CA VAL A 39 14.32 -12.99 5.69
C VAL A 39 12.90 -12.95 6.24
N PRO A 40 12.30 -14.08 6.59
CA PRO A 40 10.95 -14.12 7.12
C PRO A 40 10.82 -13.28 8.39
N GLY A 41 10.05 -12.22 8.31
CA GLY A 41 9.66 -11.38 9.44
C GLY A 41 8.29 -11.78 10.00
N PRO A 42 7.75 -11.02 10.97
CA PRO A 42 6.38 -11.19 11.41
C PRO A 42 5.43 -11.10 10.21
N GLY A 43 4.50 -12.04 10.11
CA GLY A 43 3.60 -12.13 8.97
C GLY A 43 2.86 -10.82 8.69
N GLY A 44 2.72 -10.48 7.41
CA GLY A 44 2.06 -9.26 6.97
C GLY A 44 2.91 -7.98 7.04
N PHE A 45 4.02 -7.98 7.76
CA PHE A 45 4.93 -6.85 7.83
C PHE A 45 5.60 -6.58 6.48
N SER A 46 5.59 -5.33 6.01
CA SER A 46 6.23 -4.95 4.75
C SER A 46 6.76 -3.52 4.79
N PRO A 47 8.07 -3.31 4.64
CA PRO A 47 8.70 -2.00 4.73
C PRO A 47 8.40 -1.07 3.54
N ILE A 48 7.88 -1.61 2.43
CA ILE A 48 7.65 -0.85 1.20
C ILE A 48 6.62 0.28 1.37
N PHE A 49 5.66 0.10 2.31
CA PHE A 49 4.60 1.09 2.52
C PHE A 49 5.14 2.41 3.07
N LEU A 50 6.28 2.41 3.78
CA LEU A 50 6.92 3.65 4.22
C LEU A 50 7.17 4.60 3.04
N LEU A 51 7.89 4.15 2.02
CA LEU A 51 8.24 5.01 0.88
C LEU A 51 7.04 5.31 0.00
N ILE A 52 6.08 4.38 -0.13
CA ILE A 52 4.84 4.61 -0.89
C ILE A 52 4.02 5.74 -0.25
N VAL A 53 3.81 5.69 1.05
CA VAL A 53 3.05 6.72 1.80
C VAL A 53 3.78 8.06 1.77
N LEU A 54 5.06 8.08 2.12
CA LEU A 54 5.82 9.33 2.20
C LEU A 54 6.04 9.94 0.81
N GLY A 55 6.35 9.14 -0.19
CA GLY A 55 6.51 9.60 -1.58
C GLY A 55 5.21 10.18 -2.14
N GLY A 56 4.08 9.50 -1.93
CA GLY A 56 2.77 10.01 -2.31
C GLY A 56 2.41 11.32 -1.58
N TYR A 57 2.66 11.36 -0.28
CA TYR A 57 2.43 12.55 0.52
C TYR A 57 3.25 13.76 0.06
N VAL A 58 4.53 13.59 -0.26
CA VAL A 58 5.43 14.69 -0.66
C VAL A 58 5.20 15.11 -2.11
N TYR A 59 5.18 14.15 -3.05
CA TYR A 59 5.17 14.43 -4.49
C TYR A 59 3.78 14.42 -5.13
N GLY A 60 2.75 14.03 -4.38
CA GLY A 60 1.36 14.09 -4.82
C GLY A 60 0.78 12.77 -5.31
N ALA A 61 -0.52 12.82 -5.60
CA ALA A 61 -1.34 11.64 -5.87
C ALA A 61 -0.83 10.79 -7.05
N ARG A 62 -0.51 11.43 -8.17
CA ARG A 62 -0.01 10.75 -9.37
C ARG A 62 1.30 10.02 -9.12
N PHE A 63 2.27 10.70 -8.49
CA PHE A 63 3.55 10.09 -8.13
C PHE A 63 3.36 8.92 -7.17
N GLY A 64 2.51 9.09 -6.14
CA GLY A 64 2.21 8.06 -5.16
C GLY A 64 1.58 6.82 -5.79
N PHE A 65 0.66 7.00 -6.75
CA PHE A 65 0.06 5.89 -7.50
C PHE A 65 1.12 5.12 -8.28
N LEU A 66 1.93 5.82 -9.05
CA LEU A 66 2.99 5.20 -9.86
C LEU A 66 4.02 4.50 -8.97
N LEU A 67 4.43 5.13 -7.87
CA LEU A 67 5.37 4.54 -6.93
C LEU A 67 4.84 3.23 -6.34
N GLY A 68 3.59 3.20 -5.88
CA GLY A 68 2.96 1.99 -5.34
C GLY A 68 2.82 0.90 -6.40
N ALA A 69 2.25 1.23 -7.55
CA ALA A 69 2.01 0.27 -8.62
C ALA A 69 3.32 -0.33 -9.18
N LEU A 70 4.31 0.53 -9.47
CA LEU A 70 5.60 0.09 -10.00
C LEU A 70 6.45 -0.66 -8.96
N THR A 71 6.37 -0.29 -7.68
CA THR A 71 7.00 -1.06 -6.60
C THR A 71 6.53 -2.51 -6.62
N ILE A 72 5.22 -2.73 -6.66
CA ILE A 72 4.66 -4.08 -6.70
C ILE A 72 5.08 -4.80 -7.98
N PHE A 73 4.99 -4.14 -9.13
CA PHE A 73 5.34 -4.75 -10.41
C PHE A 73 6.82 -5.18 -10.47
N VAL A 74 7.74 -4.25 -10.21
CA VAL A 74 9.19 -4.53 -10.29
C VAL A 74 9.61 -5.57 -9.24
N SER A 75 9.11 -5.44 -8.01
CA SER A 75 9.44 -6.41 -6.96
C SER A 75 8.89 -7.81 -7.23
N SER A 76 7.73 -7.94 -7.91
CA SER A 76 7.16 -9.24 -8.26
C SER A 76 8.05 -10.02 -9.26
N ILE A 77 8.77 -9.32 -10.11
CA ILE A 77 9.75 -9.93 -11.02
C ILE A 77 10.92 -10.53 -10.21
N LEU A 78 11.41 -9.78 -9.21
CA LEU A 78 12.55 -10.20 -8.39
C LEU A 78 12.19 -11.32 -7.41
N THR A 79 10.97 -11.34 -6.88
CA THR A 79 10.52 -12.29 -5.85
C THR A 79 9.77 -13.49 -6.42
N GLY A 80 9.56 -13.54 -7.74
CA GLY A 80 8.73 -14.59 -8.37
C GLY A 80 7.24 -14.47 -8.04
N GLY A 81 6.79 -13.32 -7.51
CA GLY A 81 5.43 -13.07 -7.06
C GLY A 81 4.43 -12.74 -8.18
N MET A 82 4.68 -13.17 -9.41
CA MET A 82 3.78 -12.92 -10.55
C MET A 82 2.61 -13.90 -10.55
N GLY A 83 1.39 -13.37 -10.64
CA GLY A 83 0.17 -14.16 -10.67
C GLY A 83 -1.07 -13.31 -10.96
N PRO A 84 -2.26 -13.92 -11.02
CA PRO A 84 -3.50 -13.20 -11.32
C PRO A 84 -3.86 -12.12 -10.28
N TRP A 85 -3.28 -12.20 -9.08
CA TRP A 85 -3.41 -11.18 -8.03
C TRP A 85 -2.59 -9.92 -8.28
N LEU A 86 -1.57 -9.98 -9.15
CA LEU A 86 -0.63 -8.87 -9.35
C LEU A 86 -1.29 -7.54 -9.72
N PRO A 87 -2.23 -7.46 -10.68
CA PRO A 87 -2.91 -6.22 -10.99
C PRO A 87 -3.62 -5.59 -9.78
N TYR A 88 -4.29 -6.41 -8.97
CA TYR A 88 -5.01 -5.94 -7.77
C TYR A 88 -4.04 -5.39 -6.72
N GLN A 89 -2.90 -6.08 -6.50
CA GLN A 89 -1.85 -5.58 -5.62
C GLN A 89 -1.28 -4.24 -6.11
N MET A 90 -1.03 -4.10 -7.42
CA MET A 90 -0.53 -2.87 -8.02
C MET A 90 -1.49 -1.70 -7.81
N PHE A 91 -2.78 -1.89 -8.07
CA PHE A 91 -3.78 -0.85 -7.83
C PHE A 91 -3.91 -0.51 -6.36
N THR A 92 -3.98 -1.50 -5.47
CA THR A 92 -4.15 -1.26 -4.03
C THR A 92 -2.94 -0.52 -3.45
N ALA A 93 -1.72 -0.89 -3.82
CA ALA A 93 -0.51 -0.16 -3.44
C ALA A 93 -0.46 1.24 -4.08
N GLY A 94 -0.91 1.36 -5.33
CA GLY A 94 -1.06 2.63 -6.01
C GLY A 94 -2.04 3.56 -5.29
N TRP A 95 -3.21 3.07 -4.89
CA TRP A 95 -4.19 3.85 -4.11
C TRP A 95 -3.66 4.26 -2.76
N THR A 96 -2.87 3.41 -2.09
CA THR A 96 -2.19 3.77 -0.84
C THR A 96 -1.32 5.02 -1.03
N GLY A 97 -0.52 5.08 -2.07
CA GLY A 97 0.30 6.26 -2.38
C GLY A 97 -0.53 7.45 -2.87
N MET A 98 -1.53 7.19 -3.73
CA MET A 98 -2.38 8.22 -4.33
C MET A 98 -3.18 9.01 -3.29
N ALA A 99 -3.69 8.34 -2.26
CA ALA A 99 -4.51 8.98 -1.24
C ALA A 99 -3.69 9.63 -0.11
N ALA A 100 -2.37 9.39 -0.02
CA ALA A 100 -1.53 9.96 1.03
C ALA A 100 -1.56 11.51 1.12
N PRO A 101 -1.67 12.28 0.02
CA PRO A 101 -1.82 13.74 0.08
C PRO A 101 -3.06 14.22 0.84
N LEU A 102 -4.09 13.36 1.03
CA LEU A 102 -5.27 13.68 1.83
C LEU A 102 -4.94 13.93 3.30
N CYS A 103 -3.76 13.51 3.77
CA CYS A 103 -3.27 13.84 5.12
C CYS A 103 -2.82 15.30 5.26
N ARG A 104 -2.52 16.02 4.16
CA ARG A 104 -1.99 17.39 4.20
C ARG A 104 -2.89 18.39 4.94
N PRO A 105 -4.21 18.44 4.70
CA PRO A 105 -5.10 19.36 5.44
C PRO A 105 -5.04 19.13 6.95
N LEU A 106 -5.05 17.87 7.39
CA LEU A 106 -4.98 17.52 8.81
C LEU A 106 -3.64 17.92 9.44
N VAL A 107 -2.53 17.64 8.76
CA VAL A 107 -1.19 18.04 9.23
C VAL A 107 -1.08 19.54 9.37
N ARG A 108 -1.63 20.33 8.41
CA ARG A 108 -1.68 21.80 8.48
C ARG A 108 -2.54 22.31 9.64
N ALA A 109 -3.73 21.75 9.80
CA ALA A 109 -4.64 22.09 10.90
C ALA A 109 -3.99 21.88 12.27
N LEU A 110 -3.22 20.82 12.42
CA LEU A 110 -2.48 20.48 13.64
C LEU A 110 -1.14 21.24 13.79
N ARG A 111 -0.74 22.06 12.81
CA ARG A 111 0.57 22.76 12.76
C ARG A 111 1.74 21.78 12.99
N ALA A 112 1.64 20.57 12.43
CA ALA A 112 2.54 19.45 12.69
C ALA A 112 3.65 19.30 11.63
N GLU A 113 3.71 20.16 10.61
CA GLU A 113 4.68 20.10 9.51
C GLU A 113 6.13 20.10 10.03
N GLY A 114 6.93 19.16 9.53
CA GLY A 114 8.34 19.00 9.93
C GLY A 114 8.55 18.42 11.34
N LYS A 115 7.50 18.09 12.07
CA LYS A 115 7.53 17.62 13.45
C LYS A 115 7.11 16.13 13.56
N ALA A 116 7.28 15.56 14.75
CA ALA A 116 6.80 14.22 15.05
C ALA A 116 5.28 14.03 14.82
N GLY A 117 4.49 15.08 15.00
CA GLY A 117 3.05 15.06 14.72
C GLY A 117 2.71 14.78 13.26
N GLU A 118 3.53 15.24 12.31
CA GLU A 118 3.37 14.89 10.88
C GLU A 118 3.57 13.40 10.65
N ALA A 119 4.63 12.84 11.23
CA ALA A 119 4.88 11.40 11.17
C ALA A 119 3.76 10.61 11.86
N ALA A 120 3.19 11.10 12.95
CA ALA A 120 2.07 10.45 13.64
C ALA A 120 0.81 10.39 12.77
N VAL A 121 0.45 11.48 12.08
CA VAL A 121 -0.69 11.48 11.13
C VAL A 121 -0.46 10.49 9.99
N LEU A 122 0.76 10.47 9.43
CA LEU A 122 1.10 9.53 8.36
C LEU A 122 1.19 8.09 8.85
N ALA A 123 1.57 7.86 10.10
CA ALA A 123 1.59 6.54 10.72
C ALA A 123 0.16 6.00 10.91
N LEU A 124 -0.77 6.83 11.37
CA LEU A 124 -2.19 6.45 11.44
C LEU A 124 -2.75 6.13 10.06
N TYR A 125 -2.43 6.94 9.06
CA TYR A 125 -2.81 6.69 7.68
C TYR A 125 -2.21 5.38 7.14
N GLY A 126 -0.91 5.16 7.33
CA GLY A 126 -0.22 3.94 6.91
C GLY A 126 -0.73 2.70 7.64
N GLY A 127 -1.08 2.86 8.93
CA GLY A 127 -1.74 1.83 9.71
C GLY A 127 -3.12 1.46 9.16
N LEU A 128 -3.96 2.45 8.86
CA LEU A 128 -5.27 2.24 8.23
C LEU A 128 -5.13 1.47 6.91
N TRP A 129 -4.18 1.85 6.05
CA TRP A 129 -3.90 1.14 4.82
C TRP A 129 -3.34 -0.27 5.05
N GLY A 130 -2.73 -0.54 6.20
CA GLY A 130 -2.34 -1.90 6.60
C GLY A 130 -3.53 -2.86 6.61
N PHE A 131 -4.68 -2.43 7.15
CA PHE A 131 -5.93 -3.18 7.08
C PHE A 131 -6.59 -3.12 5.70
N LEU A 132 -6.73 -1.93 5.13
CA LEU A 132 -7.42 -1.74 3.86
C LEU A 132 -6.77 -2.53 2.72
N PHE A 133 -5.45 -2.64 2.72
CA PHE A 133 -4.73 -3.40 1.70
C PHE A 133 -5.18 -4.87 1.70
N GLY A 134 -5.18 -5.53 2.85
CA GLY A 134 -5.60 -6.92 2.95
C GLY A 134 -7.09 -7.10 2.69
N ALA A 135 -7.93 -6.20 3.22
CA ALA A 135 -9.38 -6.24 2.98
C ALA A 135 -9.70 -6.13 1.48
N VAL A 136 -9.07 -5.19 0.76
CA VAL A 136 -9.27 -5.05 -0.69
C VAL A 136 -8.75 -6.27 -1.44
N MET A 137 -7.58 -6.81 -1.06
CA MET A 137 -7.03 -8.00 -1.68
C MET A 137 -7.92 -9.23 -1.47
N ASN A 138 -8.54 -9.37 -0.29
CA ASN A 138 -9.44 -10.47 0.00
C ASN A 138 -10.75 -10.39 -0.79
N ILE A 139 -11.28 -9.21 -1.08
CA ILE A 139 -12.46 -9.05 -1.96
C ILE A 139 -12.21 -9.70 -3.34
N TRP A 140 -11.01 -9.54 -3.87
CA TRP A 140 -10.65 -10.19 -5.13
C TRP A 140 -10.55 -11.72 -4.99
N PHE A 141 -9.97 -12.21 -3.90
CA PHE A 141 -9.67 -13.63 -3.70
C PHE A 141 -10.91 -14.43 -3.26
N TRP A 142 -11.75 -13.87 -2.40
CA TRP A 142 -12.86 -14.51 -1.73
C TRP A 142 -13.87 -15.23 -2.66
N PRO A 143 -14.26 -14.71 -3.84
CA PRO A 143 -15.19 -15.41 -4.73
C PRO A 143 -14.64 -16.69 -5.36
N PHE A 144 -13.32 -16.90 -5.30
CA PHE A 144 -12.64 -18.03 -5.94
C PHE A 144 -12.24 -19.13 -4.95
N VAL A 145 -12.51 -18.95 -3.67
CA VAL A 145 -12.19 -19.94 -2.65
C VAL A 145 -13.46 -20.59 -2.12
N SER A 146 -13.32 -21.86 -1.74
CA SER A 146 -14.39 -22.68 -1.17
C SER A 146 -14.00 -23.13 0.22
N GLY A 147 -14.99 -23.31 1.11
CA GLY A 147 -14.74 -23.78 2.46
C GLY A 147 -16.04 -23.90 3.28
N PRO A 148 -15.97 -23.81 4.62
CA PRO A 148 -17.13 -24.01 5.49
C PRO A 148 -18.29 -23.07 5.16
N ALA A 149 -19.51 -23.59 5.22
CA ALA A 149 -20.72 -22.81 5.02
C ALA A 149 -20.75 -21.56 5.94
N GLY A 150 -21.24 -20.45 5.40
CA GLY A 150 -21.34 -19.18 6.14
C GLY A 150 -20.09 -18.30 6.16
N GLN A 151 -18.97 -18.74 5.55
CA GLN A 151 -17.73 -17.94 5.43
C GLN A 151 -17.37 -17.62 3.98
N TYR A 152 -17.93 -18.34 3.02
CA TYR A 152 -17.53 -18.25 1.62
C TYR A 152 -18.66 -17.68 0.76
N TRP A 153 -18.25 -17.15 -0.36
CA TRP A 153 -19.18 -16.61 -1.35
C TRP A 153 -19.94 -17.74 -2.05
N GLU A 154 -21.22 -17.51 -2.26
CA GLU A 154 -22.10 -18.40 -3.05
C GLU A 154 -22.98 -17.57 -3.99
N PRO A 155 -23.23 -18.02 -5.20
CA PRO A 155 -24.14 -17.35 -6.12
C PRO A 155 -25.56 -17.24 -5.52
N GLY A 156 -26.16 -16.05 -5.66
CA GLY A 156 -27.53 -15.81 -5.17
C GLY A 156 -27.67 -15.39 -3.71
N VAL A 157 -26.55 -15.29 -2.98
CA VAL A 157 -26.56 -14.78 -1.59
C VAL A 157 -26.93 -13.29 -1.58
N ALA A 158 -27.85 -12.91 -0.69
CA ALA A 158 -28.23 -11.52 -0.48
C ALA A 158 -27.03 -10.66 -0.04
N PHE A 159 -27.03 -9.39 -0.45
CA PHE A 159 -25.88 -8.48 -0.21
C PHE A 159 -25.42 -8.44 1.26
N PHE A 160 -26.34 -8.26 2.20
CA PHE A 160 -25.97 -8.19 3.63
C PHE A 160 -25.44 -9.51 4.17
N GLU A 161 -25.97 -10.64 3.74
CA GLU A 161 -25.44 -11.96 4.09
C GLU A 161 -24.07 -12.18 3.46
N GLY A 162 -23.86 -11.75 2.20
CA GLY A 162 -22.54 -11.75 1.56
C GLY A 162 -21.53 -10.93 2.35
N LEU A 163 -21.90 -9.73 2.80
CA LEU A 163 -21.05 -8.86 3.61
C LEU A 163 -20.70 -9.52 4.97
N ARG A 164 -21.68 -10.16 5.63
CA ARG A 164 -21.45 -10.89 6.87
C ARG A 164 -20.47 -12.06 6.66
N ARG A 165 -20.67 -12.86 5.63
CA ARG A 165 -19.78 -13.98 5.29
C ARG A 165 -18.37 -13.49 4.99
N TYR A 166 -18.24 -12.40 4.21
CA TYR A 166 -16.95 -11.79 3.95
C TYR A 166 -16.26 -11.31 5.23
N ALA A 167 -16.99 -10.67 6.14
CA ALA A 167 -16.44 -10.23 7.43
C ALA A 167 -15.92 -11.41 8.26
N VAL A 168 -16.66 -12.51 8.33
CA VAL A 168 -16.22 -13.74 9.02
C VAL A 168 -14.98 -14.32 8.35
N PHE A 169 -14.98 -14.44 7.02
CA PHE A 169 -13.81 -14.89 6.25
C PHE A 169 -12.58 -14.03 6.55
N TYR A 170 -12.73 -12.71 6.50
CA TYR A 170 -11.64 -11.77 6.76
C TYR A 170 -11.08 -11.92 8.18
N VAL A 171 -11.93 -11.99 9.18
CA VAL A 171 -11.50 -12.14 10.58
C VAL A 171 -10.71 -13.43 10.79
N VAL A 172 -11.20 -14.53 10.22
CA VAL A 172 -10.59 -15.85 10.43
C VAL A 172 -9.28 -16.01 9.65
N THR A 173 -9.20 -15.45 8.42
CA THR A 173 -8.06 -15.73 7.52
C THR A 173 -7.01 -14.64 7.49
N SER A 174 -7.38 -13.37 7.71
CA SER A 174 -6.53 -12.26 7.33
C SER A 174 -6.30 -11.21 8.40
N LEU A 175 -7.22 -11.07 9.36
CA LEU A 175 -7.17 -10.01 10.37
C LEU A 175 -5.83 -9.97 11.12
N ALA A 176 -5.28 -11.12 11.50
CA ALA A 176 -4.01 -11.19 12.23
C ALA A 176 -2.83 -10.68 11.37
N TRP A 177 -2.79 -11.05 10.08
CA TRP A 177 -1.78 -10.60 9.14
C TRP A 177 -1.85 -9.09 8.89
N ASP A 178 -3.07 -8.58 8.74
CA ASP A 178 -3.29 -7.17 8.48
C ASP A 178 -3.06 -6.30 9.72
N ALA A 179 -3.33 -6.83 10.93
CA ALA A 179 -2.95 -6.19 12.19
C ALA A 179 -1.42 -6.07 12.33
N MET A 180 -0.67 -7.10 11.94
CA MET A 180 0.80 -7.03 11.92
C MET A 180 1.30 -6.03 10.88
N ARG A 181 0.68 -5.98 9.69
CA ARG A 181 1.00 -4.97 8.67
C ARG A 181 0.70 -3.56 9.17
N MET A 182 -0.45 -3.35 9.83
CA MET A 182 -0.78 -2.09 10.48
C MET A 182 0.29 -1.68 11.49
N ALA A 183 0.62 -2.57 12.41
CA ALA A 183 1.62 -2.31 13.45
C ALA A 183 3.00 -1.98 12.83
N GLY A 184 3.42 -2.75 11.84
CA GLY A 184 4.67 -2.50 11.11
C GLY A 184 4.69 -1.14 10.42
N ASN A 185 3.64 -0.77 9.70
CA ASN A 185 3.53 0.54 9.05
C ASN A 185 3.61 1.67 10.08
N VAL A 186 2.88 1.55 11.20
CA VAL A 186 2.90 2.55 12.27
C VAL A 186 4.31 2.69 12.84
N VAL A 187 4.94 1.60 13.22
CA VAL A 187 6.29 1.61 13.82
C VAL A 187 7.31 2.20 12.85
N PHE A 188 7.32 1.77 11.59
CA PHE A 188 8.28 2.29 10.60
C PHE A 188 8.08 3.78 10.31
N ILE A 189 6.84 4.21 10.13
CA ILE A 189 6.59 5.63 9.84
C ILE A 189 6.89 6.50 11.06
N LEU A 190 6.63 6.05 12.29
CA LEU A 190 7.01 6.80 13.48
C LEU A 190 8.54 6.88 13.64
N ALA A 191 9.25 5.77 13.42
CA ALA A 191 10.70 5.72 13.57
C ALA A 191 11.45 6.48 12.47
N MET A 192 11.04 6.30 11.21
CA MET A 192 11.77 6.77 10.04
C MET A 192 11.10 7.94 9.31
N GLY A 193 9.85 8.27 9.63
CA GLY A 193 9.07 9.24 8.87
C GLY A 193 9.67 10.64 8.86
N VAL A 194 10.08 11.18 10.01
CA VAL A 194 10.67 12.54 10.07
C VAL A 194 11.98 12.63 9.28
N PRO A 195 12.98 11.76 9.48
CA PRO A 195 14.21 11.81 8.70
C PRO A 195 13.97 11.57 7.20
N ALA A 196 13.11 10.62 6.83
CA ALA A 196 12.77 10.34 5.43
C ALA A 196 12.08 11.54 4.76
N LEU A 197 11.12 12.18 5.42
CA LEU A 197 10.47 13.40 4.91
C LEU A 197 11.44 14.54 4.69
N ARG A 198 12.44 14.70 5.57
CA ARG A 198 13.49 15.72 5.39
C ARG A 198 14.34 15.47 4.14
N ILE A 199 14.62 14.21 3.84
CA ILE A 199 15.38 13.82 2.64
C ILE A 199 14.54 14.03 1.39
N LEU A 200 13.29 13.56 1.39
CA LEU A 200 12.38 13.64 0.24
C LEU A 200 12.00 15.08 -0.15
N ARG A 201 12.13 16.05 0.76
CA ARG A 201 11.83 17.47 0.52
C ARG A 201 13.03 18.30 0.05
N ARG A 202 14.23 17.73 -0.01
CA ARG A 202 15.44 18.38 -0.53
C ARG A 202 15.53 18.28 -2.05
#